data_2746176eb540e0fe2f584f77ae87ef99
#
_entry.id   2746176eb540e0fe2f584f77ae87ef99
#
_cell.length_a   1.000
_cell.length_b   1.000
_cell.length_c   1.000
_cell.angle_alpha   90.00
_cell.angle_beta   90.00
_cell.angle_gamma   90.00
#
_symmetry.space_group_name_H-M   'P 1'
#
loop_
_entity.id
_entity.type
_entity.pdbx_description
1 polymer ?
#
loop_
_entity_poly.entity_id
_entity_poly.type
_entity_poly.pdbx_seq_one_letter_code
_entity_poly.pdbx_strand_id
1 'polypeptide(L)'
;MTLLSALSPALAAADLAGPARRGQAIAWVMAGLSVAFDASCEEIWLAFAHGACLVPAPRSLVRSGVDVGPWLTANQVSIVSTVPTLVALWPPAALDRVRLLILGGEAFPPELVTRLQAPGREVWNTYGPTEATVVACAAMVTGELPVRIGLPLAGWDLAVVDGEGRPVGIGESGELIIGGVGLARYLDPAKDAEKYAPMPTLGWKRAY
;
A
#
# COMPACT_ATOMS: atom_id res chain seq x y z
N MET A 1 -8.61 -10.83 8.02
CA MET A 1 -8.51 -9.36 8.18
C MET A 1 -7.58 -8.87 7.09
N THR A 2 -8.06 -8.06 6.16
CA THR A 2 -7.38 -7.64 4.93
C THR A 2 -6.50 -6.40 5.17
N LEU A 3 -5.66 -6.00 4.20
CA LEU A 3 -5.00 -4.69 4.12
C LEU A 3 -5.94 -3.56 4.58
N LEU A 4 -7.18 -3.65 4.15
CA LEU A 4 -8.27 -2.74 4.50
C LEU A 4 -8.51 -2.61 6.00
N SER A 5 -8.30 -3.64 6.80
CA SER A 5 -8.49 -3.59 8.25
C SER A 5 -7.24 -3.12 9.01
N ALA A 6 -6.05 -3.24 8.44
CA ALA A 6 -4.83 -2.66 9.01
C ALA A 6 -4.77 -1.14 8.77
N LEU A 7 -5.24 -0.70 7.61
CA LEU A 7 -5.49 0.71 7.30
C LEU A 7 -6.82 1.22 7.90
N SER A 8 -7.59 0.34 8.55
CA SER A 8 -8.91 0.61 9.11
C SER A 8 -8.97 1.76 10.12
N PRO A 9 -7.96 2.05 10.98
CA PRO A 9 -8.02 3.26 11.79
C PRO A 9 -8.03 4.54 10.94
N ALA A 10 -7.21 4.58 9.89
CA ALA A 10 -7.19 5.69 8.94
C ALA A 10 -8.46 5.76 8.09
N LEU A 11 -8.95 4.58 7.70
CA LEU A 11 -10.19 4.43 6.93
C LEU A 11 -11.43 4.59 7.82
N ALA A 12 -11.39 4.14 9.08
CA ALA A 12 -12.47 4.32 10.05
C ALA A 12 -12.54 5.74 10.61
N ALA A 13 -11.41 6.40 10.83
CA ALA A 13 -11.36 7.85 11.09
C ALA A 13 -11.91 8.64 9.91
N ALA A 14 -11.92 8.03 8.73
CA ALA A 14 -12.55 8.54 7.53
C ALA A 14 -14.06 8.30 7.47
N ASP A 15 -14.63 7.64 8.48
CA ASP A 15 -16.06 7.32 8.55
C ASP A 15 -16.60 6.55 7.31
N LEU A 16 -15.77 5.62 6.79
CA LEU A 16 -16.08 4.79 5.63
C LEU A 16 -16.94 3.57 5.98
N ALA A 17 -17.12 3.28 7.26
CA ALA A 17 -17.85 2.11 7.74
C ALA A 17 -19.29 2.49 8.15
N GLY A 18 -20.21 2.53 7.20
CA GLY A 18 -21.64 2.62 7.51
C GLY A 18 -22.45 3.15 6.32
N PRO A 19 -23.75 2.86 6.27
CA PRO A 19 -24.64 3.51 5.31
C PRO A 19 -24.53 5.01 5.53
N ALA A 20 -24.29 5.76 4.46
CA ALA A 20 -24.10 7.21 4.47
C ALA A 20 -25.12 7.86 5.40
N ARG A 21 -24.71 8.22 6.61
CA ARG A 21 -25.54 9.05 7.49
C ARG A 21 -25.62 10.40 6.80
N ARG A 22 -26.83 10.96 6.71
CA ARG A 22 -27.03 12.29 6.11
C ARG A 22 -26.10 13.28 6.82
N GLY A 23 -25.10 13.79 6.08
CA GLY A 23 -24.10 14.74 6.58
C GLY A 23 -22.66 14.23 6.70
N GLN A 24 -22.38 12.95 6.46
CA GLN A 24 -21.01 12.43 6.41
C GLN A 24 -20.36 12.65 5.04
N ALA A 25 -19.12 13.15 5.04
CA ALA A 25 -18.37 13.33 3.80
C ALA A 25 -18.01 11.96 3.20
N ILE A 26 -18.46 11.72 1.97
CA ILE A 26 -18.06 10.54 1.20
C ILE A 26 -16.56 10.62 0.93
N ALA A 27 -15.83 9.51 1.12
CA ALA A 27 -14.44 9.43 0.70
C ALA A 27 -14.36 9.20 -0.81
N TRP A 28 -13.39 9.83 -1.45
CA TRP A 28 -13.16 9.77 -2.89
C TRP A 28 -11.75 9.22 -3.13
N VAL A 29 -11.68 8.00 -3.69
CA VAL A 29 -10.44 7.28 -3.97
C VAL A 29 -10.06 7.50 -5.43
N MET A 30 -8.87 8.02 -5.68
CA MET A 30 -8.32 8.11 -7.02
C MET A 30 -8.04 6.71 -7.56
N ALA A 31 -8.47 6.41 -8.78
CA ALA A 31 -8.03 5.27 -9.56
C ALA A 31 -7.13 5.75 -10.69
N GLY A 32 -5.84 5.80 -10.43
CA GLY A 32 -4.80 6.33 -11.33
C GLY A 32 -3.81 5.30 -11.84
N LEU A 33 -3.74 4.14 -11.18
CA LEU A 33 -2.85 3.06 -11.56
C LEU A 33 -3.41 2.27 -12.76
N SER A 34 -2.53 1.70 -13.55
CA SER A 34 -2.92 0.81 -14.63
C SER A 34 -3.56 -0.46 -14.07
N VAL A 35 -4.67 -0.92 -14.62
CA VAL A 35 -5.29 -2.22 -14.24
C VAL A 35 -4.39 -3.43 -14.55
N ALA A 36 -3.33 -3.25 -15.32
CA ALA A 36 -2.29 -4.26 -15.52
C ALA A 36 -1.24 -4.29 -14.39
N PHE A 37 -1.28 -3.33 -13.50
CA PHE A 37 -0.48 -3.28 -12.29
C PHE A 37 -1.37 -3.67 -11.10
N ASP A 38 -0.95 -4.69 -10.34
CA ASP A 38 -1.75 -5.29 -9.29
C ASP A 38 -2.15 -4.33 -8.16
N ALA A 39 -1.33 -3.28 -7.89
CA ALA A 39 -1.67 -2.24 -6.93
C ALA A 39 -2.95 -1.46 -7.30
N SER A 40 -3.43 -1.52 -8.55
CA SER A 40 -4.74 -0.96 -8.91
C SER A 40 -5.90 -1.64 -8.16
N CYS A 41 -5.72 -2.88 -7.74
CA CYS A 41 -6.69 -3.59 -6.90
C CYS A 41 -6.85 -2.91 -5.53
N GLU A 42 -5.79 -2.31 -5.00
CA GLU A 42 -5.86 -1.54 -3.76
C GLU A 42 -6.82 -0.34 -3.92
N GLU A 43 -6.66 0.46 -4.97
CA GLU A 43 -7.53 1.61 -5.25
C GLU A 43 -9.01 1.18 -5.34
N ILE A 44 -9.27 0.12 -6.10
CA ILE A 44 -10.63 -0.40 -6.36
C ILE A 44 -11.27 -0.90 -5.07
N TRP A 45 -10.57 -1.75 -4.32
CA TRP A 45 -11.13 -2.37 -3.12
C TRP A 45 -11.17 -1.42 -1.92
N LEU A 46 -10.26 -0.45 -1.83
CA LEU A 46 -10.39 0.65 -0.87
C LEU A 46 -11.72 1.38 -1.05
N ALA A 47 -12.10 1.67 -2.28
CA ALA A 47 -13.36 2.34 -2.55
C ALA A 47 -14.56 1.42 -2.23
N PHE A 48 -14.62 0.26 -2.84
CA PHE A 48 -15.85 -0.57 -2.81
C PHE A 48 -16.10 -1.22 -1.46
N ALA A 49 -15.07 -1.71 -0.78
CA ALA A 49 -15.23 -2.36 0.52
C ALA A 49 -15.65 -1.39 1.64
N HIS A 50 -15.47 -0.09 1.44
CA HIS A 50 -15.78 0.94 2.43
C HIS A 50 -16.92 1.89 2.02
N GLY A 51 -17.59 1.61 0.91
CA GLY A 51 -18.66 2.47 0.41
C GLY A 51 -18.18 3.86 -0.03
N ALA A 52 -16.91 3.95 -0.43
CA ALA A 52 -16.33 5.17 -0.98
C ALA A 52 -16.57 5.28 -2.49
N CYS A 53 -16.34 6.46 -3.04
CA CYS A 53 -16.44 6.71 -4.47
C CYS A 53 -15.10 6.47 -5.15
N LEU A 54 -15.07 5.60 -6.17
CA LEU A 54 -13.91 5.41 -7.04
C LEU A 54 -13.91 6.47 -8.15
N VAL A 55 -12.80 7.19 -8.31
CA VAL A 55 -12.66 8.30 -9.26
C VAL A 55 -11.57 7.97 -10.29
N PRO A 56 -11.94 7.47 -11.47
CA PRO A 56 -10.97 7.15 -12.51
C PRO A 56 -10.23 8.41 -13.00
N ALA A 57 -8.90 8.39 -12.90
CA ALA A 57 -8.05 9.46 -13.39
C ALA A 57 -7.58 9.19 -14.82
N PRO A 58 -7.62 10.16 -15.74
CA PRO A 58 -7.04 10.01 -17.06
C PRO A 58 -5.54 9.69 -17.00
N ARG A 59 -5.08 8.72 -17.79
CA ARG A 59 -3.68 8.28 -17.79
C ARG A 59 -2.69 9.42 -18.09
N SER A 60 -3.07 10.35 -18.97
CA SER A 60 -2.28 11.54 -19.29
C SER A 60 -2.09 12.44 -18.08
N LEU A 61 -3.12 12.58 -17.23
CA LEU A 61 -3.11 13.40 -16.04
C LEU A 61 -2.10 12.89 -15.02
N VAL A 62 -2.15 11.60 -14.69
CA VAL A 62 -1.29 10.99 -13.66
C VAL A 62 0.18 11.25 -13.92
N ARG A 63 0.57 11.37 -15.20
CA ARG A 63 1.93 11.63 -15.67
C ARG A 63 2.28 13.11 -15.80
N SER A 64 1.29 14.00 -15.79
CA SER A 64 1.54 15.43 -16.07
C SER A 64 2.14 16.18 -14.88
N GLY A 65 1.98 15.68 -13.67
CA GLY A 65 2.46 16.31 -12.44
C GLY A 65 1.76 17.64 -12.12
N VAL A 66 1.71 18.57 -13.06
CA VAL A 66 1.18 19.94 -12.84
C VAL A 66 -0.35 19.96 -12.74
N ASP A 67 -1.03 19.18 -13.57
CA ASP A 67 -2.50 19.19 -13.64
C ASP A 67 -3.17 18.32 -12.57
N VAL A 68 -2.41 17.47 -11.87
CA VAL A 68 -2.93 16.53 -10.87
C VAL A 68 -3.62 17.27 -9.73
N GLY A 69 -3.01 18.31 -9.16
CA GLY A 69 -3.57 19.03 -8.03
C GLY A 69 -4.93 19.67 -8.30
N PRO A 70 -5.08 20.48 -9.36
CA PRO A 70 -6.37 21.02 -9.77
C PRO A 70 -7.42 19.92 -10.00
N TRP A 71 -7.03 18.81 -10.62
CA TRP A 71 -7.94 17.70 -10.88
C TRP A 71 -8.38 16.99 -9.59
N LEU A 72 -7.45 16.69 -8.67
CA LEU A 72 -7.76 16.10 -7.38
C LEU A 72 -8.75 16.96 -6.60
N THR A 73 -8.56 18.28 -6.63
CA THR A 73 -9.43 19.24 -5.99
C THR A 73 -10.83 19.29 -6.63
N ALA A 74 -10.90 19.38 -7.94
CA ALA A 74 -12.16 19.43 -8.68
C ALA A 74 -13.01 18.16 -8.50
N ASN A 75 -12.35 17.01 -8.37
CA ASN A 75 -13.00 15.72 -8.16
C ASN A 75 -13.10 15.32 -6.68
N GLN A 76 -12.79 16.21 -5.75
CA GLN A 76 -12.89 16.02 -4.28
C GLN A 76 -12.10 14.80 -3.77
N VAL A 77 -11.05 14.38 -4.47
CA VAL A 77 -10.23 13.24 -4.09
C VAL A 77 -9.59 13.46 -2.73
N SER A 78 -9.78 12.50 -1.85
CA SER A 78 -9.28 12.53 -0.47
C SER A 78 -8.36 11.37 -0.12
N ILE A 79 -8.33 10.35 -0.98
CA ILE A 79 -7.50 9.15 -0.82
C ILE A 79 -6.75 8.89 -2.12
N VAL A 80 -5.44 8.70 -2.02
CA VAL A 80 -4.57 8.39 -3.17
C VAL A 80 -3.67 7.22 -2.80
N SER A 81 -3.68 6.17 -3.61
CA SER A 81 -2.65 5.13 -3.64
C SER A 81 -1.83 5.30 -4.91
N THR A 82 -0.50 5.32 -4.81
CA THR A 82 0.38 5.51 -5.96
C THR A 82 1.81 5.07 -5.63
N VAL A 83 2.74 5.31 -6.56
CA VAL A 83 4.16 5.02 -6.35
C VAL A 83 4.94 6.29 -5.97
N PRO A 84 6.01 6.16 -5.16
CA PRO A 84 6.83 7.29 -4.75
C PRO A 84 7.34 8.18 -5.88
N THR A 85 7.75 7.58 -6.99
CA THR A 85 8.28 8.35 -8.15
C THR A 85 7.22 9.24 -8.80
N LEU A 86 5.96 8.84 -8.84
CA LEU A 86 4.88 9.69 -9.36
C LEU A 86 4.58 10.85 -8.43
N VAL A 87 4.41 10.60 -7.13
CA VAL A 87 4.11 11.68 -6.18
C VAL A 87 5.26 12.68 -6.05
N ALA A 88 6.50 12.24 -6.30
CA ALA A 88 7.66 13.12 -6.33
C ALA A 88 7.57 14.21 -7.40
N LEU A 89 6.86 13.95 -8.49
CA LEU A 89 6.65 14.91 -9.58
C LEU A 89 5.54 15.92 -9.28
N TRP A 90 4.69 15.67 -8.29
CA TRP A 90 3.53 16.50 -8.02
C TRP A 90 3.92 17.69 -7.12
N PRO A 91 3.41 18.89 -7.38
CA PRO A 91 3.58 20.00 -6.46
C PRO A 91 3.04 19.66 -5.07
N PRO A 92 3.66 20.10 -3.95
CA PRO A 92 3.14 19.83 -2.62
C PRO A 92 1.66 20.22 -2.43
N ALA A 93 1.25 21.35 -2.98
CA ALA A 93 -0.14 21.83 -2.96
C ALA A 93 -1.13 20.91 -3.69
N ALA A 94 -0.66 20.03 -4.58
CA ALA A 94 -1.53 19.05 -5.25
C ALA A 94 -2.23 18.12 -4.27
N LEU A 95 -1.63 17.89 -3.11
CA LEU A 95 -2.11 16.96 -2.10
C LEU A 95 -2.89 17.63 -0.96
N ASP A 96 -3.21 18.92 -1.02
CA ASP A 96 -3.80 19.68 0.10
C ASP A 96 -5.13 19.08 0.62
N ARG A 97 -5.88 18.41 -0.25
CA ARG A 97 -7.13 17.72 0.12
C ARG A 97 -6.98 16.25 0.41
N VAL A 98 -5.80 15.69 0.14
CA VAL A 98 -5.52 14.27 0.36
C VAL A 98 -5.23 14.06 1.84
N ARG A 99 -6.07 13.29 2.50
CA ARG A 99 -5.96 12.94 3.91
C ARG A 99 -5.35 11.56 4.15
N LEU A 100 -5.43 10.68 3.15
CA LEU A 100 -4.77 9.37 3.17
C LEU A 100 -3.96 9.20 1.89
N LEU A 101 -2.66 9.04 2.04
CA LEU A 101 -1.71 8.81 0.96
C LEU A 101 -1.00 7.48 1.22
N ILE A 102 -1.15 6.54 0.29
CA ILE A 102 -0.54 5.22 0.35
C ILE A 102 0.51 5.14 -0.76
N LEU A 103 1.73 4.79 -0.38
CA LEU A 103 2.86 4.68 -1.31
C LEU A 103 3.48 3.29 -1.22
N GLY A 104 3.59 2.62 -2.36
CA GLY A 104 4.14 1.27 -2.44
C GLY A 104 4.71 0.95 -3.81
N GLY A 105 5.18 -0.29 -3.98
CA GLY A 105 5.72 -0.78 -5.25
C GLY A 105 7.14 -0.30 -5.59
N GLU A 106 7.67 0.67 -4.86
CA GLU A 106 9.02 1.20 -5.01
C GLU A 106 9.62 1.53 -3.64
N ALA A 107 10.96 1.68 -3.57
CA ALA A 107 11.60 2.19 -2.37
C ALA A 107 11.10 3.61 -2.06
N PHE A 108 10.77 3.86 -0.79
CA PHE A 108 10.30 5.18 -0.36
C PHE A 108 11.50 6.12 -0.16
N PRO A 109 11.66 7.18 -0.96
CA PRO A 109 12.78 8.10 -0.84
C PRO A 109 12.71 8.91 0.46
N PRO A 110 13.82 9.00 1.24
CA PRO A 110 13.85 9.75 2.50
C PRO A 110 13.43 11.22 2.37
N GLU A 111 13.73 11.86 1.24
CA GLU A 111 13.36 13.25 0.97
C GLU A 111 11.84 13.49 0.86
N LEU A 112 11.06 12.46 0.57
CA LEU A 112 9.62 12.56 0.55
C LEU A 112 8.99 12.54 1.95
N VAL A 113 9.69 12.05 2.96
CA VAL A 113 9.18 11.93 4.32
C VAL A 113 8.65 13.27 4.82
N THR A 114 9.49 14.29 4.87
CA THR A 114 9.09 15.63 5.32
C THR A 114 8.15 16.32 4.34
N ARG A 115 8.38 16.14 3.03
CA ARG A 115 7.60 16.80 1.98
C ARG A 115 6.13 16.39 1.98
N LEU A 116 5.83 15.15 2.36
CA LEU A 116 4.47 14.60 2.29
C LEU A 116 3.70 14.75 3.60
N GLN A 117 4.36 15.13 4.71
CA GLN A 117 3.69 15.38 5.96
C GLN A 117 2.81 16.64 5.88
N ALA A 118 1.60 16.54 6.37
CA ALA A 118 0.69 17.67 6.54
C ALA A 118 -0.30 17.38 7.69
N PRO A 119 -0.79 18.41 8.40
CA PRO A 119 -1.81 18.23 9.43
C PRO A 119 -3.04 17.51 8.88
N GLY A 120 -3.47 16.44 9.55
CA GLY A 120 -4.63 15.65 9.16
C GLY A 120 -4.42 14.72 7.95
N ARG A 121 -3.18 14.60 7.45
CA ARG A 121 -2.83 13.62 6.44
C ARG A 121 -2.11 12.44 7.07
N GLU A 122 -2.54 11.24 6.74
CA GLU A 122 -1.79 10.01 7.00
C GLU A 122 -1.04 9.59 5.75
N VAL A 123 0.24 9.24 5.92
CA VAL A 123 1.09 8.71 4.86
C VAL A 123 1.51 7.30 5.25
N TRP A 124 1.27 6.35 4.37
CA TRP A 124 1.63 4.96 4.58
C TRP A 124 2.63 4.48 3.52
N ASN A 125 3.63 3.73 3.97
CA ASN A 125 4.52 2.96 3.11
C ASN A 125 4.06 1.51 3.12
N THR A 126 3.78 0.94 1.95
CA THR A 126 3.32 -0.44 1.79
C THR A 126 4.33 -1.24 0.98
N TYR A 127 4.48 -2.50 1.34
CA TYR A 127 5.38 -3.42 0.66
C TYR A 127 4.73 -4.78 0.46
N GLY A 128 4.91 -5.33 -0.73
CA GLY A 128 4.55 -6.70 -1.09
C GLY A 128 4.84 -6.93 -2.56
N PRO A 129 5.39 -8.11 -2.90
CA PRO A 129 5.51 -8.53 -4.29
C PRO A 129 4.15 -9.03 -4.80
N THR A 130 3.98 -9.10 -6.11
CA THR A 130 2.78 -9.67 -6.75
C THR A 130 2.51 -11.09 -6.28
N GLU A 131 3.57 -11.85 -6.02
CA GLU A 131 3.54 -13.22 -5.47
C GLU A 131 2.94 -13.30 -4.07
N ALA A 132 2.86 -12.17 -3.38
CA ALA A 132 2.23 -12.01 -2.08
C ALA A 132 1.00 -11.09 -2.14
N THR A 133 0.27 -11.09 -3.24
CA THR A 133 -1.01 -10.39 -3.44
C THR A 133 -0.95 -8.92 -3.02
N VAL A 134 -0.12 -8.12 -3.72
CA VAL A 134 0.03 -6.66 -3.67
C VAL A 134 0.72 -6.15 -2.42
N VAL A 135 0.18 -6.39 -1.22
CA VAL A 135 0.73 -5.83 0.02
C VAL A 135 0.75 -6.88 1.12
N ALA A 136 1.94 -7.15 1.65
CA ALA A 136 2.16 -8.07 2.77
C ALA A 136 2.42 -7.33 4.10
N CYS A 137 3.00 -6.13 4.06
CA CYS A 137 3.25 -5.32 5.25
C CYS A 137 3.10 -3.82 4.97
N ALA A 138 2.93 -3.05 6.03
CA ALA A 138 2.75 -1.61 5.95
C ALA A 138 3.30 -0.89 7.20
N ALA A 139 3.75 0.35 7.01
CA ALA A 139 4.13 1.26 8.07
C ALA A 139 3.54 2.65 7.84
N MET A 140 3.08 3.29 8.91
CA MET A 140 2.79 4.71 8.86
C MET A 140 4.11 5.50 8.86
N VAL A 141 4.23 6.46 7.97
CA VAL A 141 5.39 7.34 7.85
C VAL A 141 5.23 8.50 8.82
N THR A 142 5.96 8.45 9.94
CA THR A 142 5.85 9.41 11.06
C THR A 142 6.81 10.59 10.98
N GLY A 143 7.65 10.66 9.96
CA GLY A 143 8.71 11.66 9.88
C GLY A 143 10.08 11.14 10.29
N GLU A 144 10.17 9.94 10.85
CA GLU A 144 11.41 9.30 11.29
C GLU A 144 12.12 8.56 10.14
N LEU A 145 13.45 8.50 10.22
CA LEU A 145 14.29 7.73 9.30
C LEU A 145 15.01 6.59 10.03
N PRO A 146 15.31 5.49 9.34
CA PRO A 146 14.97 5.17 7.95
C PRO A 146 13.49 4.83 7.78
N VAL A 147 12.93 5.09 6.59
CA VAL A 147 11.58 4.63 6.25
C VAL A 147 11.57 3.11 6.22
N ARG A 148 10.62 2.51 6.92
CA ARG A 148 10.49 1.06 7.05
C ARG A 148 9.33 0.54 6.22
N ILE A 149 9.40 -0.74 5.84
CA ILE A 149 8.27 -1.43 5.19
C ILE A 149 7.18 -1.85 6.19
N GLY A 150 7.49 -1.78 7.48
CA GLY A 150 6.52 -1.97 8.55
C GLY A 150 6.34 -3.39 9.03
N LEU A 151 5.15 -3.64 9.59
CA LEU A 151 4.76 -4.91 10.18
C LEU A 151 3.83 -5.69 9.24
N PRO A 152 3.76 -7.02 9.37
CA PRO A 152 2.87 -7.84 8.57
C PRO A 152 1.42 -7.41 8.75
N LEU A 153 0.68 -7.42 7.65
CA LEU A 153 -0.76 -7.28 7.70
C LEU A 153 -1.39 -8.55 8.31
N ALA A 154 -2.60 -8.42 8.85
CA ALA A 154 -3.26 -9.55 9.46
C ALA A 154 -3.46 -10.71 8.47
N GLY A 155 -3.03 -11.89 8.87
CA GLY A 155 -3.02 -13.10 8.03
C GLY A 155 -1.75 -13.30 7.22
N TRP A 156 -0.81 -12.35 7.29
CA TRP A 156 0.53 -12.49 6.73
C TRP A 156 1.53 -12.86 7.79
N ASP A 157 2.51 -13.65 7.42
CA ASP A 157 3.66 -14.01 8.23
C ASP A 157 4.92 -13.50 7.56
N LEU A 158 5.78 -12.81 8.31
CA LEU A 158 7.06 -12.28 7.80
C LEU A 158 8.18 -12.74 8.73
N ALA A 159 9.28 -13.18 8.14
CA ALA A 159 10.51 -13.49 8.87
C ALA A 159 11.73 -13.04 8.07
N VAL A 160 12.76 -12.60 8.78
CA VAL A 160 14.09 -12.37 8.18
C VAL A 160 14.97 -13.55 8.58
N VAL A 161 15.58 -14.22 7.61
CA VAL A 161 16.34 -15.45 7.83
C VAL A 161 17.77 -15.36 7.30
N ASP A 162 18.65 -16.17 7.87
CA ASP A 162 20.02 -16.37 7.39
C ASP A 162 20.08 -17.31 6.17
N GLY A 163 21.29 -17.58 5.67
CA GLY A 163 21.50 -18.49 4.54
C GLY A 163 21.10 -19.96 4.77
N GLU A 164 20.87 -20.36 6.02
CA GLU A 164 20.34 -21.68 6.40
C GLU A 164 18.84 -21.65 6.69
N GLY A 165 18.18 -20.51 6.44
CA GLY A 165 16.74 -20.30 6.64
C GLY A 165 16.32 -20.17 8.10
N ARG A 166 17.23 -19.85 9.02
CA ARG A 166 16.93 -19.64 10.44
C ARG A 166 16.64 -18.16 10.72
N PRO A 167 15.66 -17.84 11.56
CA PRO A 167 15.40 -16.44 11.94
C PRO A 167 16.65 -15.76 12.48
N VAL A 168 16.93 -14.55 12.01
CA VAL A 168 18.02 -13.70 12.52
C VAL A 168 17.55 -12.85 13.70
N GLY A 169 18.50 -12.34 14.48
CA GLY A 169 18.26 -11.45 15.61
C GLY A 169 17.91 -10.02 15.17
N ILE A 170 17.40 -9.23 16.11
CA ILE A 170 17.08 -7.82 15.89
C ILE A 170 18.36 -7.06 15.52
N GLY A 171 18.33 -6.33 14.39
CA GLY A 171 19.47 -5.57 13.88
C GLY A 171 20.38 -6.35 12.92
N GLU A 172 20.15 -7.64 12.76
CA GLU A 172 20.85 -8.46 11.78
C GLU A 172 20.17 -8.38 10.42
N SER A 173 20.95 -8.61 9.36
CA SER A 173 20.47 -8.62 7.98
C SER A 173 20.27 -10.06 7.49
N GLY A 174 19.26 -10.27 6.66
CA GLY A 174 18.95 -11.56 6.06
C GLY A 174 17.95 -11.44 4.92
N GLU A 175 17.47 -12.56 4.44
CA GLU A 175 16.43 -12.63 3.41
C GLU A 175 15.04 -12.50 4.04
N LEU A 176 14.19 -11.68 3.43
CA LEU A 176 12.79 -11.54 3.86
C LEU A 176 11.96 -12.67 3.27
N ILE A 177 11.41 -13.50 4.13
CA ILE A 177 10.51 -14.59 3.76
C ILE A 177 9.08 -14.18 4.08
N ILE A 178 8.18 -14.42 3.13
CA ILE A 178 6.76 -14.07 3.25
C ILE A 178 5.92 -15.35 3.25
N GLY A 179 5.10 -15.52 4.27
CA GLY A 179 4.10 -16.57 4.42
C GLY A 179 2.70 -16.00 4.60
N GLY A 180 1.72 -16.87 4.77
CA GLY A 180 0.36 -16.45 5.12
C GLY A 180 -0.68 -16.64 4.02
N VAL A 181 -1.87 -16.09 4.26
CA VAL A 181 -3.08 -16.38 3.48
C VAL A 181 -3.08 -15.78 2.06
N GLY A 182 -2.27 -14.76 1.83
CA GLY A 182 -2.25 -14.04 0.56
C GLY A 182 -1.18 -14.50 -0.42
N LEU A 183 -0.48 -15.62 -0.17
CA LEU A 183 0.47 -16.16 -1.14
C LEU A 183 -0.25 -16.51 -2.44
N ALA A 184 0.19 -15.92 -3.54
CA ALA A 184 -0.33 -16.17 -4.88
C ALA A 184 0.14 -17.54 -5.41
N ARG A 185 -0.20 -17.84 -6.66
CA ARG A 185 0.19 -19.06 -7.34
C ARG A 185 0.51 -18.78 -8.81
N TYR A 186 1.59 -19.33 -9.30
CA TYR A 186 1.81 -19.40 -10.74
C TYR A 186 0.96 -20.51 -11.36
N LEU A 187 0.44 -20.27 -12.57
CA LEU A 187 -0.31 -21.28 -13.33
C LEU A 187 0.62 -22.39 -13.84
N ASP A 188 1.89 -22.07 -14.09
CA ASP A 188 2.93 -23.03 -14.43
C ASP A 188 3.46 -23.69 -13.14
N PRO A 189 3.27 -25.01 -12.94
CA PRO A 189 3.72 -25.69 -11.73
C PRO A 189 5.25 -25.63 -11.52
N ALA A 190 6.04 -25.60 -12.58
CA ALA A 190 7.50 -25.53 -12.46
C ALA A 190 7.91 -24.15 -11.93
N LYS A 191 7.29 -23.09 -12.43
CA LYS A 191 7.47 -21.73 -11.95
C LYS A 191 6.98 -21.55 -10.51
N ASP A 192 5.84 -22.15 -10.18
CA ASP A 192 5.31 -22.14 -8.81
C ASP A 192 6.29 -22.77 -7.82
N ALA A 193 6.82 -23.94 -8.16
CA ALA A 193 7.81 -24.65 -7.35
C ALA A 193 9.19 -23.95 -7.26
N GLU A 194 9.54 -23.12 -8.23
CA GLU A 194 10.75 -22.28 -8.18
C GLU A 194 10.62 -21.13 -7.18
N LYS A 195 9.44 -20.53 -7.11
CA LYS A 195 9.20 -19.29 -6.34
C LYS A 195 8.65 -19.53 -4.94
N TYR A 196 8.00 -20.64 -4.73
CA TYR A 196 7.40 -20.97 -3.44
C TYR A 196 7.94 -22.31 -2.93
N ALA A 197 8.41 -22.29 -1.69
CA ALA A 197 8.94 -23.47 -1.03
C ALA A 197 8.41 -23.59 0.41
N PRO A 198 8.41 -24.79 0.99
CA PRO A 198 8.28 -24.94 2.43
C PRO A 198 9.47 -24.29 3.14
N MET A 199 9.20 -23.67 4.30
CA MET A 199 10.24 -23.15 5.20
C MET A 199 10.17 -23.88 6.54
N PRO A 200 10.79 -25.06 6.66
CA PRO A 200 10.65 -25.92 7.84
C PRO A 200 11.16 -25.28 9.13
N THR A 201 12.20 -24.45 9.04
CA THR A 201 12.78 -23.71 10.16
C THR A 201 11.79 -22.73 10.80
N LEU A 202 10.81 -22.26 10.04
CA LEU A 202 9.71 -21.40 10.48
C LEU A 202 8.41 -22.19 10.73
N GLY A 203 8.39 -23.48 10.42
CA GLY A 203 7.17 -24.30 10.45
C GLY A 203 6.16 -24.00 9.34
N TRP A 204 6.57 -23.28 8.29
CA TRP A 204 5.68 -22.85 7.20
C TRP A 204 5.67 -23.88 6.09
N LYS A 205 4.46 -24.27 5.67
CA LYS A 205 4.24 -25.24 4.58
C LYS A 205 4.49 -24.64 3.20
N ARG A 206 4.39 -23.32 3.08
CA ARG A 206 4.61 -22.57 1.84
C ARG A 206 5.03 -21.14 2.19
N ALA A 207 6.05 -20.65 1.51
CA ALA A 207 6.59 -19.30 1.66
C ALA A 207 7.13 -18.80 0.32
N TYR A 208 7.26 -17.50 0.18
CA TYR A 208 7.88 -16.77 -0.93
C TYR A 208 9.09 -16.00 -0.41
#